data_54d7c8b5c8c849ff857d19f0352e0605
#
_entry.id   54d7c8b5c8c849ff857d19f0352e0605
#
_cell.length_a   1.000
_cell.length_b   1.000
_cell.length_c   1.000
_cell.angle_alpha   90.00
_cell.angle_beta   90.00
_cell.angle_gamma   90.00
#
_symmetry.space_group_name_H-M   'P 1'
#
loop_
_entity.id
_entity.type
_entity.pdbx_description
1 polymer ?
#
loop_
_entity_poly.entity_id
_entity_poly.type
_entity_poly.pdbx_seq_one_letter_code
_entity_poly.pdbx_strand_id
1 'polypeptide(L)'
;MCTVAALVAALFLVADGGGQDTAKKEMARLEGAWSMVSGTADGQSLPEPSVKGGKRVARDGVTTITLGGTVFFKAKFTIDPARKPKAIDYTMTEGPTKGQTHLGIYELDGDTVKFCFASPGKERPQDFTTKEGSGRTLSVWKRARK
;
A
#
# COMPACT_ATOMS: atom_id res chain seq x y z
N MET A 1 -56.64 -1.84 -23.05
CA MET A 1 -55.83 -1.42 -23.35
C MET A 1 -54.89 -0.98 -22.55
N CYS A 2 -54.38 -1.33 -21.76
CA CYS A 2 -53.52 -0.89 -21.05
C CYS A 2 -52.27 -1.22 -21.13
N THR A 3 -51.53 -0.67 -21.15
CA THR A 3 -50.37 -0.80 -21.35
C THR A 3 -49.62 -0.54 -20.35
N VAL A 4 -48.90 -1.22 -19.86
CA VAL A 4 -48.23 -1.03 -18.95
C VAL A 4 -46.88 -0.86 -19.12
N ALA A 5 -46.39 -0.08 -18.76
CA ALA A 5 -45.17 0.25 -18.93
C ALA A 5 -44.36 -0.22 -17.93
N ALA A 6 -43.74 -0.99 -18.05
CA ALA A 6 -42.99 -1.43 -17.13
C ALA A 6 -41.81 -0.78 -17.01
N LEU A 7 -41.59 -0.30 -16.01
CA LEU A 7 -40.57 0.26 -15.88
C LEU A 7 -39.55 -0.36 -15.24
N VAL A 8 -38.66 -0.51 -15.51
CA VAL A 8 -37.72 -1.07 -15.07
C VAL A 8 -36.75 -0.26 -14.59
N ALA A 9 -36.68 -0.08 -13.51
CA ALA A 9 -35.84 0.71 -13.05
C ALA A 9 -34.59 0.09 -12.83
N ALA A 10 -33.80 0.37 -13.22
CA ALA A 10 -32.68 -0.15 -13.17
C ALA A 10 -31.90 0.25 -12.14
N LEU A 11 -31.70 -0.34 -11.32
CA LEU A 11 -31.09 0.00 -10.35
C LEU A 11 -29.82 -0.42 -10.17
N PHE A 12 -29.04 -0.36 -10.72
CA PHE A 12 -27.89 -0.87 -10.71
C PHE A 12 -26.85 -0.15 -10.13
N LEU A 13 -26.94 0.81 -9.72
CA LEU A 13 -25.91 1.61 -9.45
C LEU A 13 -25.27 1.31 -8.19
N VAL A 14 -25.72 0.55 -7.38
CA VAL A 14 -25.20 0.40 -6.16
C VAL A 14 -23.89 -0.30 -6.10
N ALA A 15 -23.54 -1.04 -6.98
CA ALA A 15 -22.36 -1.82 -6.87
C ALA A 15 -21.07 -1.00 -6.85
N ASP A 16 -21.04 0.04 -7.56
CA ASP A 16 -19.80 0.77 -7.63
C ASP A 16 -19.58 1.64 -6.42
N GLY A 17 -20.57 2.08 -5.80
CA GLY A 17 -20.43 2.90 -4.62
C GLY A 17 -19.83 2.14 -3.46
N GLY A 18 -20.12 0.84 -3.34
CA GLY A 18 -19.55 0.05 -2.28
C GLY A 18 -18.06 -0.14 -2.41
N GLY A 19 -17.56 -0.32 -3.63
CA GLY A 19 -16.14 -0.46 -3.85
C GLY A 19 -15.36 0.81 -3.55
N GLN A 20 -15.91 1.95 -3.94
CA GLN A 20 -15.26 3.21 -3.69
C GLN A 20 -15.25 3.55 -2.19
N ASP A 21 -16.31 3.24 -1.47
CA ASP A 21 -16.35 3.48 -0.05
C ASP A 21 -15.36 2.60 0.69
N THR A 22 -15.20 1.36 0.27
CA THR A 22 -14.23 0.45 0.88
C THR A 22 -12.81 0.95 0.66
N ALA A 23 -12.50 1.39 -0.55
CA ALA A 23 -11.18 1.91 -0.86
C ALA A 23 -10.90 3.17 -0.04
N LYS A 24 -11.88 4.05 0.10
CA LYS A 24 -11.72 5.27 0.84
C LYS A 24 -11.47 5.00 2.34
N LYS A 25 -12.20 4.06 2.90
CA LYS A 25 -12.01 3.68 4.30
C LYS A 25 -10.65 3.04 4.51
N GLU A 26 -10.23 2.19 3.59
CA GLU A 26 -8.94 1.55 3.66
C GLU A 26 -7.82 2.58 3.55
N MET A 27 -7.95 3.55 2.66
CA MET A 27 -6.97 4.63 2.54
C MET A 27 -6.83 5.39 3.86
N ALA A 28 -7.94 5.69 4.50
CA ALA A 28 -7.93 6.39 5.79
C ALA A 28 -7.22 5.56 6.86
N ARG A 29 -7.39 4.24 6.82
CA ARG A 29 -6.72 3.36 7.78
C ARG A 29 -5.22 3.27 7.55
N LEU A 30 -4.76 3.48 6.33
CA LEU A 30 -3.34 3.48 6.02
C LEU A 30 -2.67 4.81 6.33
N GLU A 31 -3.43 5.88 6.53
CA GLU A 31 -2.87 7.16 6.86
C GLU A 31 -2.37 7.20 8.30
N GLY A 32 -1.55 8.18 8.61
CA GLY A 32 -1.01 8.39 9.94
C GLY A 32 0.46 8.02 10.01
N ALA A 33 0.94 7.88 11.22
CA ALA A 33 2.34 7.61 11.50
C ALA A 33 2.53 6.16 11.91
N TRP A 34 3.57 5.54 11.37
CA TRP A 34 3.86 4.12 11.60
C TRP A 34 5.35 3.96 11.88
N SER A 35 5.68 3.02 12.75
CA SER A 35 7.07 2.69 13.07
C SER A 35 7.41 1.35 12.45
N MET A 36 8.62 1.22 11.89
CA MET A 36 9.03 -0.03 11.27
C MET A 36 9.30 -1.09 12.33
N VAL A 37 8.76 -2.27 12.11
CA VAL A 37 8.98 -3.42 12.97
C VAL A 37 10.07 -4.30 12.35
N SER A 38 10.02 -4.49 11.05
CA SER A 38 11.02 -5.27 10.33
C SER A 38 11.05 -4.88 8.87
N GLY A 39 12.15 -5.14 8.22
CA GLY A 39 12.31 -4.90 6.79
C GLY A 39 13.27 -5.91 6.21
N THR A 40 12.95 -6.40 5.01
CA THR A 40 13.78 -7.35 4.28
C THR A 40 13.80 -6.93 2.83
N ALA A 41 14.96 -6.79 2.26
CA ALA A 41 15.12 -6.41 0.86
C ALA A 41 15.95 -7.46 0.14
N ASP A 42 15.39 -8.00 -0.93
CA ASP A 42 16.06 -9.02 -1.75
C ASP A 42 16.57 -10.19 -0.89
N GLY A 43 15.76 -10.64 0.04
CA GLY A 43 16.10 -11.77 0.90
C GLY A 43 16.98 -11.44 2.10
N GLN A 44 17.39 -10.20 2.26
CA GLN A 44 18.28 -9.83 3.35
C GLN A 44 17.61 -8.85 4.30
N SER A 45 17.76 -9.08 5.59
CA SER A 45 17.18 -8.20 6.59
C SER A 45 17.86 -6.83 6.55
N LEU A 46 17.08 -5.78 6.74
CA LEU A 46 17.65 -4.44 6.82
C LEU A 46 18.46 -4.30 8.11
N PRO A 47 19.49 -3.47 8.11
CA PRO A 47 20.27 -3.23 9.33
C PRO A 47 19.39 -2.72 10.46
N GLU A 48 19.68 -3.17 11.66
CA GLU A 48 18.91 -2.77 12.84
C GLU A 48 18.77 -1.26 13.01
N PRO A 49 19.80 -0.44 12.81
CA PRO A 49 19.63 1.00 12.93
C PRO A 49 18.59 1.58 11.95
N SER A 50 18.50 1.02 10.75
CA SER A 50 17.49 1.45 9.78
C SER A 50 16.10 1.10 10.25
N VAL A 51 15.93 -0.09 10.80
CA VAL A 51 14.64 -0.54 11.31
C VAL A 51 14.23 0.29 12.51
N LYS A 52 15.15 0.53 13.45
CA LYS A 52 14.82 1.30 14.63
C LYS A 52 14.44 2.73 14.31
N GLY A 53 15.06 3.35 13.34
CA GLY A 53 14.72 4.70 12.93
C GLY A 53 13.71 4.77 11.82
N GLY A 54 13.14 3.63 11.43
CA GLY A 54 12.21 3.58 10.30
C GLY A 54 10.85 4.14 10.65
N LYS A 55 10.40 5.14 9.89
CA LYS A 55 9.11 5.78 10.08
C LYS A 55 8.40 5.92 8.75
N ARG A 56 7.10 5.73 8.78
CA ARG A 56 6.26 5.94 7.63
C ARG A 56 5.17 6.91 8.04
N VAL A 57 5.02 7.99 7.29
CA VAL A 57 3.93 8.92 7.50
C VAL A 57 3.14 9.00 6.20
N ALA A 58 1.86 8.71 6.27
CA ALA A 58 0.99 8.76 5.09
C ALA A 58 -0.12 9.77 5.32
N ARG A 59 -0.32 10.66 4.35
CA ARG A 59 -1.34 11.68 4.44
C ARG A 59 -1.74 12.11 3.03
N ASP A 60 -3.05 12.18 2.80
CA ASP A 60 -3.57 12.64 1.49
C ASP A 60 -2.99 11.90 0.28
N GLY A 61 -2.84 10.61 0.42
CA GLY A 61 -2.33 9.78 -0.69
C GLY A 61 -0.83 9.86 -0.91
N VAL A 62 -0.09 10.47 0.02
CA VAL A 62 1.37 10.57 -0.09
C VAL A 62 2.00 9.90 1.13
N THR A 63 2.97 9.07 0.87
CA THR A 63 3.73 8.38 1.92
C THR A 63 5.15 8.91 1.95
N THR A 64 5.65 9.20 3.14
CA THR A 64 7.05 9.58 3.35
C THR A 64 7.68 8.50 4.21
N ILE A 65 8.78 7.92 3.74
CA ILE A 65 9.53 6.91 4.47
C ILE A 65 10.85 7.53 4.93
N THR A 66 11.12 7.42 6.23
CA THR A 66 12.35 7.90 6.83
C THR A 66 13.10 6.70 7.40
N LEU A 67 14.37 6.59 7.12
CA LEU A 67 15.22 5.53 7.67
C LEU A 67 16.41 6.22 8.32
N GLY A 68 16.72 5.83 9.55
CA GLY A 68 17.86 6.41 10.23
C GLY A 68 17.83 7.92 10.41
N GLY A 69 16.63 8.49 10.53
CA GLY A 69 16.48 9.93 10.70
C GLY A 69 16.48 10.76 9.43
N THR A 70 16.64 10.11 8.27
CA THR A 70 16.71 10.83 7.00
C THR A 70 15.59 10.33 6.08
N VAL A 71 14.97 11.23 5.36
CA VAL A 71 13.93 10.85 4.39
C VAL A 71 14.57 10.00 3.31
N PHE A 72 14.07 8.77 3.16
CA PHE A 72 14.60 7.84 2.16
C PHE A 72 13.85 8.01 0.85
N PHE A 73 12.52 8.11 0.89
CA PHE A 73 11.75 8.41 -0.31
C PHE A 73 10.37 8.95 0.05
N LYS A 74 9.74 9.56 -0.95
CA LYS A 74 8.31 9.93 -0.90
C LYS A 74 7.63 9.34 -2.11
N ALA A 75 6.39 8.95 -1.96
CA ALA A 75 5.61 8.35 -3.03
C ALA A 75 4.13 8.72 -2.92
N LYS A 76 3.51 8.87 -4.07
CA LYS A 76 2.05 8.90 -4.13
C LYS A 76 1.61 7.45 -4.17
N PHE A 77 0.51 7.11 -3.53
CA PHE A 77 0.06 5.74 -3.55
C PHE A 77 -1.43 5.61 -3.84
N THR A 78 -1.77 4.51 -4.48
CA THR A 78 -3.15 4.12 -4.75
C THR A 78 -3.33 2.69 -4.30
N ILE A 79 -4.54 2.31 -3.95
CA ILE A 79 -4.81 0.96 -3.48
C ILE A 79 -5.97 0.35 -4.22
N ASP A 80 -6.00 -0.98 -4.24
CA ASP A 80 -7.12 -1.75 -4.76
C ASP A 80 -7.42 -2.86 -3.74
N PRO A 81 -8.26 -2.58 -2.73
CA PRO A 81 -8.56 -3.58 -1.70
C PRO A 81 -9.47 -4.70 -2.18
N ALA A 82 -10.00 -4.62 -3.40
CA ALA A 82 -10.79 -5.72 -3.96
C ALA A 82 -9.93 -6.86 -4.46
N ARG A 83 -8.64 -6.63 -4.69
CA ARG A 83 -7.75 -7.69 -5.09
C ARG A 83 -7.36 -8.56 -3.91
N LYS A 84 -6.92 -9.78 -4.21
CA LYS A 84 -6.44 -10.73 -3.19
C LYS A 84 -5.10 -11.32 -3.64
N PRO A 85 -4.00 -10.92 -3.00
CA PRO A 85 -3.91 -9.95 -1.89
C PRO A 85 -4.27 -8.54 -2.32
N LYS A 86 -4.59 -7.69 -1.37
CA LYS A 86 -4.91 -6.29 -1.65
C LYS A 86 -3.70 -5.61 -2.29
N ALA A 87 -3.94 -4.79 -3.29
CA ALA A 87 -2.87 -4.17 -4.06
C ALA A 87 -2.62 -2.73 -3.67
N ILE A 88 -1.36 -2.31 -3.78
CA ILE A 88 -0.95 -0.94 -3.52
C ILE A 88 0.16 -0.59 -4.51
N ASP A 89 0.09 0.59 -5.11
CA ASP A 89 1.11 1.05 -6.04
C ASP A 89 1.73 2.31 -5.47
N TYR A 90 3.06 2.38 -5.49
CA TYR A 90 3.80 3.56 -5.10
C TYR A 90 4.41 4.17 -6.35
N THR A 91 4.11 5.45 -6.62
CA THR A 91 4.81 6.20 -7.68
C THR A 91 5.72 7.17 -6.96
N MET A 92 7.01 6.98 -7.14
CA MET A 92 8.01 7.73 -6.39
C MET A 92 8.09 9.17 -6.84
N THR A 93 8.00 10.08 -5.89
CA THR A 93 8.15 11.51 -6.16
C THR A 93 9.50 12.03 -5.70
N GLU A 94 10.17 11.33 -4.79
CA GLU A 94 11.52 11.64 -4.33
C GLU A 94 12.23 10.33 -3.97
N GLY A 95 13.52 10.30 -4.11
CA GLY A 95 14.34 9.15 -3.72
C GLY A 95 15.03 8.48 -4.89
N PRO A 96 15.68 7.34 -4.66
CA PRO A 96 16.52 6.69 -5.67
C PRO A 96 15.79 6.30 -6.95
N THR A 97 14.50 5.99 -6.85
CA THR A 97 13.73 5.57 -8.03
C THR A 97 12.67 6.60 -8.39
N LYS A 98 12.97 7.89 -8.18
CA LYS A 98 12.04 8.97 -8.52
C LYS A 98 11.48 8.82 -9.93
N GLY A 99 10.18 8.98 -10.06
CA GLY A 99 9.49 8.86 -11.35
C GLY A 99 9.06 7.46 -11.72
N GLN A 100 9.45 6.45 -10.94
CA GLN A 100 9.10 5.07 -11.24
C GLN A 100 8.01 4.56 -10.33
N THR A 101 7.30 3.53 -10.77
CA THR A 101 6.23 2.94 -9.99
C THR A 101 6.62 1.55 -9.52
N HIS A 102 6.39 1.29 -8.24
CA HIS A 102 6.60 -0.01 -7.64
C HIS A 102 5.23 -0.63 -7.39
N LEU A 103 5.00 -1.81 -7.92
CA LEU A 103 3.76 -2.54 -7.70
C LEU A 103 3.90 -3.38 -6.45
N GLY A 104 2.90 -3.36 -5.60
CA GLY A 104 2.96 -4.07 -4.33
C GLY A 104 1.64 -4.63 -3.86
N ILE A 105 1.73 -5.32 -2.75
CA ILE A 105 0.56 -5.86 -2.03
C ILE A 105 0.67 -5.46 -0.57
N TYR A 106 -0.45 -5.42 0.11
CA TYR A 106 -0.45 -5.07 1.52
C TYR A 106 -1.48 -5.88 2.31
N GLU A 107 -1.25 -5.95 3.60
CA GLU A 107 -2.17 -6.62 4.51
C GLU A 107 -2.25 -5.75 5.75
N LEU A 108 -3.46 -5.31 6.07
CA LEU A 108 -3.71 -4.45 7.22
C LEU A 108 -4.42 -5.26 8.28
N ASP A 109 -3.85 -5.33 9.47
CA ASP A 109 -4.40 -6.11 10.56
C ASP A 109 -4.31 -5.26 11.83
N GLY A 110 -5.41 -4.60 12.18
CA GLY A 110 -5.44 -3.72 13.35
C GLY A 110 -4.43 -2.60 13.24
N ASP A 111 -3.48 -2.56 14.14
CA ASP A 111 -2.44 -1.54 14.18
C ASP A 111 -1.16 -1.94 13.46
N THR A 112 -1.20 -3.02 12.70
CA THR A 112 -0.04 -3.52 11.96
C THR A 112 -0.36 -3.53 10.47
N VAL A 113 0.60 -3.14 9.65
CA VAL A 113 0.47 -3.24 8.20
C VAL A 113 1.75 -3.84 7.63
N LYS A 114 1.58 -4.67 6.62
CA LYS A 114 2.68 -5.35 5.96
C LYS A 114 2.60 -5.01 4.49
N PHE A 115 3.73 -4.69 3.88
CA PHE A 115 3.82 -4.38 2.46
C PHE A 115 4.88 -5.25 1.80
N CYS A 116 4.61 -5.70 0.59
CA CYS A 116 5.62 -6.36 -0.24
C CYS A 116 5.61 -5.68 -1.60
N PHE A 117 6.71 -5.06 -1.98
CA PHE A 117 6.82 -4.32 -3.23
C PHE A 117 7.83 -4.97 -4.18
N ALA A 118 7.50 -4.96 -5.46
CA ALA A 118 8.41 -5.39 -6.50
C ALA A 118 9.30 -4.22 -6.94
N SER A 119 10.41 -4.52 -7.58
CA SER A 119 11.23 -3.51 -8.22
C SER A 119 10.47 -2.91 -9.40
N PRO A 120 10.80 -1.68 -9.82
CA PRO A 120 10.12 -1.06 -10.95
C PRO A 120 10.22 -1.94 -12.21
N GLY A 121 9.12 -2.06 -12.92
CA GLY A 121 9.07 -2.87 -14.14
C GLY A 121 8.87 -4.36 -13.91
N LYS A 122 8.80 -4.80 -12.67
CA LYS A 122 8.57 -6.21 -12.35
C LYS A 122 7.12 -6.44 -11.97
N GLU A 123 6.68 -7.69 -12.05
CA GLU A 123 5.31 -8.05 -11.75
C GLU A 123 4.96 -7.82 -10.29
N ARG A 124 3.70 -7.55 -10.03
CA ARG A 124 3.20 -7.39 -8.67
C ARG A 124 3.40 -8.68 -7.89
N PRO A 125 3.95 -8.64 -6.68
CA PRO A 125 4.05 -9.84 -5.87
C PRO A 125 2.69 -10.47 -5.62
N GLN A 126 2.65 -11.79 -5.52
CA GLN A 126 1.43 -12.51 -5.21
C GLN A 126 1.47 -13.06 -3.79
N ASP A 127 2.59 -12.93 -3.13
CA ASP A 127 2.74 -13.35 -1.75
C ASP A 127 3.74 -12.42 -1.05
N PHE A 128 3.83 -12.56 0.27
CA PHE A 128 4.69 -11.68 1.08
C PHE A 128 6.06 -12.30 1.33
N THR A 129 6.67 -12.83 0.30
CA THR A 129 8.01 -13.42 0.41
C THR A 129 9.02 -12.57 -0.33
N THR A 130 10.25 -12.56 0.15
CA THR A 130 11.36 -11.97 -0.56
C THR A 130 12.46 -13.00 -0.59
N LYS A 131 12.99 -13.29 -1.76
CA LYS A 131 14.09 -14.20 -1.91
C LYS A 131 15.23 -13.45 -2.53
N GLU A 132 16.45 -13.96 -2.33
CA GLU A 132 17.60 -13.39 -2.98
C GLU A 132 17.38 -13.45 -4.49
N GLY A 133 17.63 -12.36 -5.18
CA GLY A 133 17.40 -12.26 -6.61
C GLY A 133 16.00 -11.83 -6.99
N SER A 134 15.06 -11.76 -6.04
CA SER A 134 13.68 -11.35 -6.35
C SER A 134 13.54 -9.86 -6.56
N GLY A 135 14.42 -9.07 -5.96
CA GLY A 135 14.30 -7.62 -5.99
C GLY A 135 13.12 -7.10 -5.19
N ARG A 136 12.46 -7.95 -4.40
CA ARG A 136 11.30 -7.55 -3.61
C ARG A 136 11.70 -7.01 -2.26
N THR A 137 10.87 -6.12 -1.71
CA THR A 137 11.06 -5.56 -0.38
C THR A 137 9.82 -5.87 0.45
N LEU A 138 10.03 -6.45 1.62
CA LEU A 138 8.95 -6.73 2.55
C LEU A 138 9.17 -5.85 3.77
N SER A 139 8.16 -5.13 4.21
CA SER A 139 8.26 -4.31 5.40
C SER A 139 7.02 -4.50 6.27
N VAL A 140 7.22 -4.47 7.57
CA VAL A 140 6.16 -4.59 8.56
C VAL A 140 6.22 -3.36 9.44
N TRP A 141 5.07 -2.74 9.66
CA TRP A 141 4.95 -1.49 10.39
C TRP A 141 3.87 -1.59 11.44
N LYS A 142 4.07 -0.89 12.53
CA LYS A 142 3.09 -0.81 13.60
C LYS A 142 2.72 0.65 13.78
N ARG A 143 1.44 0.92 14.01
CA ARG A 143 0.98 2.30 14.19
C ARG A 143 1.74 2.93 15.35
N ALA A 144 2.30 4.10 15.10
CA ALA A 144 3.07 4.80 16.11
C ALA A 144 2.13 5.34 17.18
N ARG A 145 2.54 5.22 18.43
CA ARG A 145 1.77 5.78 19.52
C ARG A 145 2.20 7.23 19.72
N LYS A 146 1.26 8.03 20.10
CA LYS A 146 1.57 9.41 20.44
C LYS A 146 2.22 9.48 21.80
#